data_b925ffeb81673f85ee75d86dba3bc663
#
_entry.id   b925ffeb81673f85ee75d86dba3bc663
#
_cell.length_a   1.000
_cell.length_b   1.000
_cell.length_c   1.000
_cell.angle_alpha   90.00
_cell.angle_beta   90.00
_cell.angle_gamma   90.00
#
_symmetry.space_group_name_H-M   'P 1'
#
loop_
_entity.id
_entity.type
_entity.pdbx_description
1 polymer ?
#
loop_
_entity_poly.entity_id
_entity_poly.type
_entity_poly.pdbx_seq_one_letter_code
_entity_poly.pdbx_strand_id
1 'polypeptide(L)'
;IGGDRFLYLSLWQSADDGQFGYPNPTGGGGGVNEKRTGNESLTWEKAKKFNFGVDTRLFRSQLELTADVFYERRSNILTNVDIVPGTYGGPAIQANAGIVENKGLEFDATWRGRIGKDIEYFVGGNYSFARNKIIEKPESPQAYDYLYATGRRVGQPFGYVALGLFQSEEEILESPSQFGVPLYPGDILSLIHIS
;
A
#
# COMPACT_ATOMS: atom_id res chain seq x y z
N ILE A 1 11.10 -4.76 11.20
CA ILE A 1 11.53 -5.88 10.35
C ILE A 1 11.13 -7.16 11.07
N GLY A 2 9.87 -7.52 11.02
CA GLY A 2 9.32 -8.76 11.55
C GLY A 2 8.84 -9.64 10.40
N GLY A 3 9.73 -9.99 9.48
CA GLY A 3 9.42 -10.98 8.44
C GLY A 3 9.72 -12.39 8.93
N ASP A 4 8.99 -13.37 8.42
CA ASP A 4 9.26 -14.76 8.66
C ASP A 4 10.72 -15.11 8.29
N ARG A 5 11.36 -15.85 9.15
CA ARG A 5 12.71 -16.36 8.87
C ARG A 5 12.64 -17.61 7.98
N PHE A 6 13.71 -17.86 7.23
CA PHE A 6 13.87 -19.08 6.43
C PHE A 6 12.77 -19.27 5.35
N LEU A 7 12.47 -18.19 4.64
CA LEU A 7 11.46 -18.19 3.55
C LEU A 7 11.81 -19.11 2.38
N TYR A 8 13.05 -19.57 2.30
CA TYR A 8 13.52 -20.54 1.32
C TYR A 8 13.10 -21.97 1.65
N LEU A 9 12.62 -22.23 2.89
CA LEU A 9 12.14 -23.54 3.34
C LEU A 9 10.62 -23.61 3.31
N SER A 10 10.08 -24.70 2.80
CA SER A 10 8.68 -25.05 2.97
C SER A 10 8.37 -25.35 4.43
N LEU A 11 7.23 -24.90 4.89
CA LEU A 11 6.71 -25.20 6.23
C LEU A 11 5.44 -26.01 6.10
N TRP A 12 5.35 -27.02 6.95
CA TRP A 12 4.19 -27.88 7.07
C TRP A 12 3.54 -27.68 8.44
N GLN A 13 2.24 -27.82 8.50
CA GLN A 13 1.49 -27.73 9.76
C GLN A 13 0.45 -28.84 9.83
N SER A 14 0.08 -29.21 11.05
CA SER A 14 -1.05 -30.10 11.26
C SER A 14 -2.34 -29.43 10.79
N ALA A 15 -3.14 -30.15 10.04
CA ALA A 15 -4.47 -29.72 9.60
C ALA A 15 -5.51 -30.54 10.38
N ASP A 16 -6.32 -29.85 11.16
CA ASP A 16 -7.40 -30.50 11.93
C ASP A 16 -8.55 -30.97 11.02
N ASP A 17 -8.64 -30.44 9.80
CA ASP A 17 -9.76 -30.63 8.88
C ASP A 17 -9.43 -31.56 7.72
N GLY A 18 -8.23 -32.14 7.69
CA GLY A 18 -7.75 -33.01 6.61
C GLY A 18 -8.29 -34.43 6.69
N GLN A 19 -9.60 -34.63 6.66
CA GLN A 19 -10.17 -35.96 6.48
C GLN A 19 -10.16 -36.32 4.98
N PHE A 20 -9.16 -37.07 4.57
CA PHE A 20 -9.23 -37.81 3.32
C PHE A 20 -10.19 -38.99 3.48
N GLY A 21 -11.37 -38.86 2.87
CA GLY A 21 -12.25 -39.96 2.57
C GLY A 21 -12.89 -40.67 3.77
N TYR A 22 -14.20 -40.62 3.83
CA TYR A 22 -15.17 -41.19 4.74
C TYR A 22 -15.42 -40.43 6.06
N PRO A 23 -16.69 -40.22 6.38
CA PRO A 23 -17.07 -39.65 7.66
C PRO A 23 -16.85 -40.71 8.74
N ASN A 24 -15.71 -40.66 9.41
CA ASN A 24 -15.53 -41.37 10.65
C ASN A 24 -15.69 -40.41 11.81
N PRO A 25 -16.79 -40.43 12.54
CA PRO A 25 -17.07 -39.49 13.61
C PRO A 25 -16.20 -39.64 14.85
N THR A 26 -15.26 -40.57 14.89
CA THR A 26 -14.54 -40.92 16.13
C THR A 26 -13.03 -41.15 15.99
N GLY A 27 -12.42 -40.81 14.87
CA GLY A 27 -10.98 -41.02 14.70
C GLY A 27 -10.37 -40.06 13.70
N GLY A 28 -10.18 -38.82 14.10
CA GLY A 28 -9.47 -37.82 13.30
C GLY A 28 -7.97 -38.21 13.22
N GLY A 29 -7.52 -38.80 12.15
CA GLY A 29 -6.12 -38.78 11.78
C GLY A 29 -5.79 -37.38 11.34
N GLY A 30 -4.98 -36.66 12.12
CA GLY A 30 -4.55 -35.31 11.76
C GLY A 30 -3.85 -35.31 10.41
N GLY A 31 -4.38 -34.57 9.46
CA GLY A 31 -3.72 -34.33 8.19
C GLY A 31 -2.53 -33.36 8.37
N VAL A 32 -1.69 -33.29 7.36
CA VAL A 32 -0.62 -32.30 7.27
C VAL A 32 -0.83 -31.53 5.99
N ASN A 33 -0.86 -30.20 6.09
CA ASN A 33 -0.90 -29.33 4.92
C ASN A 33 0.33 -28.41 4.86
N GLU A 34 0.65 -27.96 3.67
CA GLU A 34 1.72 -27.00 3.48
C GLU A 34 1.23 -25.62 3.93
N LYS A 35 1.88 -25.07 4.95
CA LYS A 35 1.62 -23.70 5.46
C LYS A 35 2.28 -22.64 4.60
N ARG A 36 3.43 -22.97 4.04
CA ARG A 36 4.22 -22.07 3.20
C ARG A 36 5.06 -22.87 2.23
N THR A 37 4.99 -22.52 0.96
CA THR A 37 5.90 -23.03 -0.06
C THR A 37 7.21 -22.25 0.00
N GLY A 38 8.32 -22.94 0.17
CA GLY A 38 9.66 -22.34 0.16
C GLY A 38 10.08 -21.92 -1.23
N ASN A 39 10.90 -20.87 -1.30
CA ASN A 39 11.51 -20.43 -2.55
C ASN A 39 13.00 -20.20 -2.37
N GLU A 40 13.83 -21.11 -2.90
CA GLU A 40 15.29 -21.06 -2.80
C GLU A 40 15.92 -19.90 -3.62
N SER A 41 15.18 -19.34 -4.57
CA SER A 41 15.68 -18.23 -5.41
C SER A 41 15.52 -16.85 -4.77
N LEU A 42 15.10 -16.76 -3.51
CA LEU A 42 14.93 -15.51 -2.82
C LEU A 42 16.26 -14.77 -2.63
N THR A 43 16.21 -13.47 -2.89
CA THR A 43 17.36 -12.57 -2.76
C THR A 43 16.99 -11.34 -1.94
N TRP A 44 18.00 -10.51 -1.66
CA TRP A 44 17.77 -9.23 -1.00
C TRP A 44 17.15 -8.22 -1.96
N GLU A 45 16.28 -7.38 -1.43
CA GLU A 45 15.82 -6.19 -2.14
C GLU A 45 16.97 -5.21 -2.37
N LYS A 46 16.91 -4.46 -3.46
CA LYS A 46 17.92 -3.49 -3.87
C LYS A 46 17.28 -2.12 -3.98
N ALA A 47 17.90 -1.11 -3.35
CA ALA A 47 17.49 0.27 -3.47
C ALA A 47 18.56 1.08 -4.20
N LYS A 48 18.16 1.76 -5.28
CA LYS A 48 18.96 2.80 -5.96
C LYS A 48 18.38 4.13 -5.54
N LYS A 49 19.23 4.96 -4.91
CA LYS A 49 18.84 6.26 -4.38
C LYS A 49 19.63 7.36 -5.03
N PHE A 50 18.97 8.44 -5.32
CA PHE A 50 19.56 9.70 -5.74
C PHE A 50 18.98 10.79 -4.85
N ASN A 51 19.87 11.63 -4.30
CA ASN A 51 19.48 12.80 -3.53
C ASN A 51 20.35 13.97 -3.97
N PHE A 52 19.73 15.13 -4.20
CA PHE A 52 20.40 16.37 -4.46
C PHE A 52 19.84 17.44 -3.56
N GLY A 53 20.70 18.01 -2.71
CA GLY A 53 20.35 19.03 -1.75
C GLY A 53 21.17 20.30 -1.94
N VAL A 54 20.56 21.42 -1.61
CA VAL A 54 21.20 22.75 -1.60
C VAL A 54 20.86 23.42 -0.28
N ASP A 55 21.91 23.75 0.47
CA ASP A 55 21.83 24.61 1.64
C ASP A 55 22.42 25.98 1.33
N THR A 56 21.70 27.02 1.62
CA THR A 56 22.18 28.38 1.36
C THR A 56 21.77 29.36 2.45
N ARG A 57 22.65 30.34 2.68
CA ARG A 57 22.41 31.49 3.56
C ARG A 57 22.53 32.76 2.79
N LEU A 58 21.45 33.52 2.78
CA LEU A 58 21.35 34.78 2.03
C LEU A 58 21.15 35.94 2.98
N PHE A 59 21.34 37.18 2.47
CA PHE A 59 21.14 38.42 3.20
C PHE A 59 21.88 38.47 4.54
N ARG A 60 23.19 38.16 4.54
CA ARG A 60 24.02 38.14 5.75
C ARG A 60 23.50 37.12 6.79
N SER A 61 23.08 35.97 6.32
CA SER A 61 22.50 34.89 7.15
C SER A 61 21.14 35.18 7.78
N GLN A 62 20.43 36.20 7.28
CA GLN A 62 19.07 36.43 7.69
C GLN A 62 18.10 35.42 7.12
N LEU A 63 18.36 34.91 5.91
CA LEU A 63 17.58 33.88 5.27
C LEU A 63 18.40 32.60 5.14
N GLU A 64 17.96 31.53 5.78
CA GLU A 64 18.46 30.17 5.62
C GLU A 64 17.45 29.38 4.78
N LEU A 65 17.93 28.75 3.72
CA LEU A 65 17.13 27.91 2.83
C LEU A 65 17.83 26.57 2.68
N THR A 66 17.05 25.51 2.83
CA THR A 66 17.43 24.14 2.48
C THR A 66 16.41 23.60 1.49
N ALA A 67 16.87 23.02 0.41
CA ALA A 67 16.02 22.40 -0.59
C ALA A 67 16.64 21.08 -1.02
N ASP A 68 15.87 20.02 -0.94
CA ASP A 68 16.26 18.66 -1.32
C ASP A 68 15.29 18.09 -2.34
N VAL A 69 15.81 17.38 -3.32
CA VAL A 69 15.05 16.53 -4.22
C VAL A 69 15.59 15.11 -4.16
N PHE A 70 14.70 14.14 -4.07
CA PHE A 70 15.10 12.75 -3.97
C PHE A 70 14.33 11.85 -4.92
N TYR A 71 14.99 10.78 -5.32
CA TYR A 71 14.43 9.70 -6.09
C TYR A 71 14.99 8.37 -5.57
N GLU A 72 14.11 7.42 -5.30
CA GLU A 72 14.46 6.06 -4.91
C GLU A 72 13.72 5.08 -5.80
N ARG A 73 14.45 4.11 -6.37
CA ARG A 73 13.87 2.94 -7.02
C ARG A 73 14.29 1.69 -6.28
N ARG A 74 13.31 1.01 -5.71
CA ARG A 74 13.48 -0.23 -4.97
C ARG A 74 13.00 -1.38 -5.84
N SER A 75 13.86 -2.38 -6.01
CA SER A 75 13.59 -3.57 -6.83
C SER A 75 13.84 -4.84 -6.02
N ASN A 76 13.45 -5.99 -6.55
CA ASN A 76 13.50 -7.27 -5.86
C ASN A 76 12.73 -7.25 -4.53
N ILE A 77 11.64 -6.49 -4.45
CA ILE A 77 10.80 -6.45 -3.25
C ILE A 77 10.09 -7.79 -3.14
N LEU A 78 10.19 -8.40 -1.97
CA LEU A 78 9.48 -9.63 -1.67
C LEU A 78 7.97 -9.36 -1.67
N THR A 79 7.24 -10.09 -2.51
CA THR A 79 5.79 -9.95 -2.65
C THR A 79 5.16 -11.31 -2.92
N ASN A 80 3.88 -11.44 -2.61
CA ASN A 80 3.13 -12.61 -3.02
C ASN A 80 2.94 -12.60 -4.54
N VAL A 81 3.06 -13.77 -5.13
CA VAL A 81 2.78 -14.01 -6.56
C VAL A 81 1.32 -14.43 -6.68
N ASP A 82 0.49 -13.50 -7.11
CA ASP A 82 -0.95 -13.75 -7.24
C ASP A 82 -1.31 -14.43 -8.59
N ILE A 83 -0.31 -14.64 -9.45
CA ILE A 83 -0.46 -15.29 -10.78
C ILE A 83 -0.32 -16.80 -10.64
N VAL A 84 -1.05 -17.42 -9.75
CA VAL A 84 -1.12 -18.89 -9.64
C VAL A 84 -2.51 -19.36 -10.04
N PRO A 85 -2.62 -20.47 -10.80
CA PRO A 85 -3.93 -21.03 -11.13
C PRO A 85 -4.73 -21.34 -9.86
N GLY A 86 -6.06 -21.11 -9.88
CA GLY A 86 -6.93 -21.44 -8.75
C GLY A 86 -6.91 -22.94 -8.37
N THR A 87 -6.48 -23.80 -9.29
CA THR A 87 -6.27 -25.22 -9.07
C THR A 87 -5.01 -25.55 -8.26
N TYR A 88 -4.14 -24.57 -8.02
CA TYR A 88 -2.93 -24.78 -7.22
C TYR A 88 -3.27 -25.23 -5.79
N GLY A 89 -4.29 -24.64 -5.18
CA GLY A 89 -4.80 -25.06 -3.86
C GLY A 89 -3.79 -24.94 -2.69
N GLY A 90 -2.59 -24.48 -2.95
CA GLY A 90 -1.52 -24.31 -1.97
C GLY A 90 -1.42 -22.87 -1.44
N PRO A 91 -0.49 -22.65 -0.51
CA PRO A 91 -0.26 -21.32 0.05
C PRO A 91 0.34 -20.36 -0.99
N ALA A 92 0.19 -19.06 -0.75
CA ALA A 92 0.74 -18.04 -1.62
C ALA A 92 2.27 -18.18 -1.75
N ILE A 93 2.75 -18.17 -2.99
CA ILE A 93 4.19 -18.24 -3.30
C ILE A 93 4.77 -16.83 -3.16
N GLN A 94 5.90 -16.71 -2.50
CA GLN A 94 6.62 -15.44 -2.38
C GLN A 94 7.81 -15.40 -3.34
N ALA A 95 7.99 -14.26 -4.00
CA ALA A 95 9.12 -14.02 -4.89
C ALA A 95 9.59 -12.56 -4.85
N ASN A 96 10.84 -12.33 -5.26
CA ASN A 96 11.42 -10.99 -5.36
C ASN A 96 11.02 -10.32 -6.69
N ALA A 97 9.73 -10.03 -6.85
CA ALA A 97 9.14 -9.57 -8.10
C ALA A 97 8.58 -8.14 -8.06
N GLY A 98 8.58 -7.50 -6.90
CA GLY A 98 8.05 -6.13 -6.76
C GLY A 98 9.07 -5.05 -7.12
N ILE A 99 8.58 -3.97 -7.75
CA ILE A 99 9.35 -2.74 -8.02
C ILE A 99 8.51 -1.55 -7.60
N VAL A 100 9.09 -0.68 -6.77
CA VAL A 100 8.46 0.57 -6.31
C VAL A 100 9.42 1.73 -6.52
N GLU A 101 8.89 2.83 -6.98
CA GLU A 101 9.58 4.12 -7.04
C GLU A 101 9.02 5.06 -5.99
N ASN A 102 9.90 5.90 -5.43
CA ASN A 102 9.53 6.99 -4.55
C ASN A 102 10.34 8.24 -4.96
N LYS A 103 9.65 9.36 -5.08
CA LYS A 103 10.26 10.64 -5.41
C LYS A 103 9.60 11.75 -4.62
N GLY A 104 10.38 12.77 -4.33
CA GLY A 104 9.86 13.91 -3.59
C GLY A 104 10.81 15.08 -3.57
N LEU A 105 10.34 16.10 -2.91
CA LEU A 105 11.08 17.32 -2.63
C LEU A 105 10.80 17.77 -1.20
N GLU A 106 11.80 18.35 -0.59
CA GLU A 106 11.72 18.94 0.74
C GLU A 106 12.28 20.35 0.66
N PHE A 107 11.66 21.25 1.37
CA PHE A 107 12.05 22.64 1.41
C PHE A 107 11.89 23.18 2.83
N ASP A 108 12.91 23.83 3.34
CA ASP A 108 12.89 24.55 4.59
C ASP A 108 13.39 25.98 4.38
N ALA A 109 12.70 26.93 4.99
CA ALA A 109 13.08 28.34 4.94
C ALA A 109 12.93 28.97 6.32
N THR A 110 13.97 29.63 6.78
CA THR A 110 13.93 30.38 8.04
C THR A 110 14.48 31.79 7.80
N TRP A 111 13.65 32.78 8.11
CA TRP A 111 14.05 34.18 8.12
C TRP A 111 14.27 34.64 9.55
N ARG A 112 15.42 35.26 9.81
CA ARG A 112 15.73 35.94 11.07
C ARG A 112 15.89 37.43 10.84
N GLY A 113 15.22 38.22 11.64
CA GLY A 113 15.24 39.67 11.54
C GLY A 113 15.33 40.33 12.90
N ARG A 114 15.57 41.67 12.86
CA ARG A 114 15.61 42.51 14.06
C ARG A 114 14.80 43.77 13.82
N ILE A 115 13.99 44.14 14.80
CA ILE A 115 13.24 45.36 14.83
C ILE A 115 13.86 46.26 15.91
N GLY A 116 14.42 47.40 15.48
CA GLY A 116 15.17 48.27 16.40
C GLY A 116 16.45 47.61 16.90
N LYS A 117 16.78 47.86 18.18
CA LYS A 117 17.98 47.29 18.84
C LYS A 117 17.67 46.11 19.75
N ASP A 118 16.42 45.95 20.15
CA ASP A 118 16.05 45.09 21.29
C ASP A 118 15.17 43.90 20.91
N ILE A 119 14.58 43.86 19.72
CA ILE A 119 13.67 42.79 19.33
C ILE A 119 14.26 41.99 18.19
N GLU A 120 14.58 40.73 18.44
CA GLU A 120 14.92 39.76 17.42
C GLU A 120 13.70 38.84 17.17
N TYR A 121 13.45 38.55 15.91
CA TYR A 121 12.38 37.65 15.52
C TYR A 121 12.85 36.66 14.46
N PHE A 122 12.18 35.50 14.39
CA PHE A 122 12.34 34.58 13.29
C PHE A 122 10.96 34.13 12.79
N VAL A 123 10.91 33.81 11.51
CA VAL A 123 9.76 33.20 10.85
C VAL A 123 10.31 32.07 10.00
N GLY A 124 9.80 30.86 10.19
CA GLY A 124 10.24 29.69 9.42
C GLY A 124 9.07 28.82 9.03
N GLY A 125 9.28 28.05 7.98
CA GLY A 125 8.33 27.07 7.50
C GLY A 125 9.03 26.00 6.69
N ASN A 126 8.44 24.81 6.68
CA ASN A 126 8.89 23.70 5.86
C ASN A 126 7.77 23.19 4.98
N TYR A 127 8.16 22.59 3.87
CA TYR A 127 7.28 21.91 2.95
C TYR A 127 7.94 20.60 2.52
N SER A 128 7.21 19.49 2.62
CA SER A 128 7.66 18.20 2.14
C SER A 128 6.59 17.56 1.27
N PHE A 129 6.98 17.07 0.13
CA PHE A 129 6.11 16.33 -0.78
C PHE A 129 6.82 15.06 -1.24
N ALA A 130 6.20 13.91 -0.99
CA ALA A 130 6.69 12.61 -1.44
C ALA A 130 5.57 11.82 -2.11
N ARG A 131 5.90 11.14 -3.20
CA ARG A 131 4.96 10.28 -3.89
C ARG A 131 5.64 9.00 -4.35
N ASN A 132 5.12 7.88 -3.86
CA ASN A 132 5.52 6.56 -4.33
C ASN A 132 4.60 6.05 -5.44
N LYS A 133 5.09 5.07 -6.19
CA LYS A 133 4.34 4.38 -7.24
C LYS A 133 4.83 2.94 -7.34
N ILE A 134 3.90 2.00 -7.37
CA ILE A 134 4.18 0.61 -7.72
C ILE A 134 4.41 0.55 -9.23
N ILE A 135 5.62 0.16 -9.63
CA ILE A 135 6.00 0.05 -11.04
C ILE A 135 5.69 -1.35 -11.54
N GLU A 136 5.95 -2.35 -10.70
CA GLU A 136 5.71 -3.75 -11.03
C GLU A 136 5.29 -4.53 -9.79
N LYS A 137 4.26 -5.32 -9.95
CA LYS A 137 3.77 -6.29 -8.98
C LYS A 137 3.19 -7.47 -9.76
N PRO A 138 3.48 -8.73 -9.40
CA PRO A 138 2.86 -9.90 -10.04
C PRO A 138 1.40 -10.01 -9.59
N GLU A 139 0.49 -9.50 -10.40
CA GLU A 139 -0.95 -9.48 -10.13
C GLU A 139 -1.71 -10.38 -11.10
N SER A 140 -2.69 -11.10 -10.60
CA SER A 140 -3.62 -11.84 -11.47
C SER A 140 -4.40 -10.89 -12.37
N PRO A 141 -4.79 -11.33 -13.58
CA PRO A 141 -5.65 -10.54 -14.45
C PRO A 141 -6.90 -10.08 -13.72
N GLN A 142 -7.16 -8.78 -13.77
CA GLN A 142 -8.32 -8.14 -13.15
C GLN A 142 -9.41 -7.86 -14.19
N ALA A 143 -10.66 -7.87 -13.75
CA ALA A 143 -11.78 -7.56 -14.63
C ALA A 143 -11.77 -6.09 -15.12
N TYR A 144 -11.17 -5.20 -14.33
CA TYR A 144 -11.11 -3.76 -14.63
C TYR A 144 -9.76 -3.19 -14.26
N ASP A 145 -9.28 -2.22 -15.03
CA ASP A 145 -7.96 -1.59 -14.85
C ASP A 145 -7.81 -0.88 -13.51
N TYR A 146 -8.91 -0.38 -12.94
CA TYR A 146 -8.85 0.31 -11.65
C TYR A 146 -8.58 -0.63 -10.46
N LEU A 147 -8.69 -1.94 -10.63
CA LEU A 147 -8.40 -2.94 -9.58
C LEU A 147 -6.92 -3.27 -9.46
N TYR A 148 -6.10 -2.94 -10.47
CA TYR A 148 -4.66 -3.16 -10.38
C TYR A 148 -4.01 -2.23 -9.37
N ALA A 149 -3.12 -2.76 -8.53
CA ALA A 149 -2.26 -1.98 -7.65
C ALA A 149 -1.07 -1.38 -8.42
N THR A 150 -0.60 -2.06 -9.47
CA THR A 150 0.45 -1.56 -10.38
C THR A 150 0.04 -0.22 -10.97
N GLY A 151 0.96 0.75 -10.95
CA GLY A 151 0.69 2.11 -11.38
C GLY A 151 0.14 3.04 -10.29
N ARG A 152 -0.26 2.51 -9.14
CA ARG A 152 -0.83 3.24 -8.01
C ARG A 152 0.16 3.42 -6.87
N ARG A 153 -0.23 4.17 -5.84
CA ARG A 153 0.57 4.31 -4.63
C ARG A 153 0.51 3.04 -3.79
N VAL A 154 1.60 2.75 -3.08
CA VAL A 154 1.61 1.70 -2.07
C VAL A 154 0.61 2.04 -0.97
N GLY A 155 -0.26 1.08 -0.63
CA GLY A 155 -1.29 1.28 0.38
C GLY A 155 -2.40 2.25 -0.03
N GLN A 156 -2.61 2.48 -1.33
CA GLN A 156 -3.73 3.32 -1.78
C GLN A 156 -5.05 2.68 -1.37
N PRO A 157 -5.90 3.38 -0.60
CA PRO A 157 -7.22 2.87 -0.31
C PRO A 157 -8.08 2.85 -1.57
N PHE A 158 -8.92 1.82 -1.69
CA PHE A 158 -9.95 1.72 -2.69
C PHE A 158 -11.30 1.84 -2.01
N GLY A 159 -12.21 2.53 -2.66
CA GLY A 159 -13.55 2.73 -2.15
C GLY A 159 -14.50 3.12 -3.29
N TYR A 160 -15.77 3.12 -2.99
CA TYR A 160 -16.79 3.60 -3.92
C TYR A 160 -16.78 5.11 -4.00
N VAL A 161 -17.16 5.65 -5.16
CA VAL A 161 -17.31 7.09 -5.34
C VAL A 161 -18.62 7.51 -4.67
N ALA A 162 -18.53 8.39 -3.69
CA ALA A 162 -19.70 8.99 -3.07
C ALA A 162 -20.31 10.02 -4.04
N LEU A 163 -21.60 9.85 -4.34
CA LEU A 163 -22.37 10.78 -5.18
C LEU A 163 -23.06 11.87 -4.34
N GLY A 164 -23.25 11.62 -3.06
CA GLY A 164 -23.93 12.50 -2.13
C GLY A 164 -24.51 11.74 -0.95
N LEU A 165 -25.51 12.32 -0.34
CA LEU A 165 -26.30 11.68 0.72
C LEU A 165 -27.74 11.52 0.22
N PHE A 166 -28.36 10.41 0.54
CA PHE A 166 -29.80 10.22 0.28
C PHE A 166 -30.62 11.31 0.97
N GLN A 167 -31.47 11.97 0.22
CA GLN A 167 -32.27 13.07 0.72
C GLN A 167 -33.65 12.60 1.23
N SER A 168 -34.17 11.50 0.69
CA SER A 168 -35.49 10.98 1.04
C SER A 168 -35.57 9.46 0.88
N GLU A 169 -36.65 8.87 1.45
CA GLU A 169 -36.96 7.44 1.30
C GLU A 169 -37.30 7.08 -0.17
N GLU A 170 -37.92 8.00 -0.90
CA GLU A 170 -38.26 7.81 -2.31
C GLU A 170 -36.99 7.66 -3.15
N GLU A 171 -35.97 8.48 -2.90
CA GLU A 171 -34.67 8.39 -3.58
C GLU A 171 -33.99 7.05 -3.30
N ILE A 172 -34.09 6.54 -2.07
CA ILE A 172 -33.57 5.21 -1.70
C ILE A 172 -34.28 4.11 -2.47
N LEU A 173 -35.60 4.19 -2.61
CA LEU A 173 -36.39 3.18 -3.33
C LEU A 173 -36.12 3.17 -4.84
N GLU A 174 -35.83 4.33 -5.42
CA GLU A 174 -35.52 4.47 -6.84
C GLU A 174 -34.06 4.12 -7.16
N SER A 175 -33.20 4.08 -6.14
CA SER A 175 -31.78 3.78 -6.28
C SER A 175 -31.50 2.28 -6.24
N PRO A 176 -30.42 1.80 -6.89
CA PRO A 176 -29.97 0.42 -6.74
C PRO A 176 -29.66 0.08 -5.28
N SER A 177 -30.01 -1.13 -4.85
CA SER A 177 -29.68 -1.62 -3.52
C SER A 177 -28.17 -1.56 -3.27
N GLN A 178 -27.76 -0.96 -2.16
CA GLN A 178 -26.35 -0.84 -1.77
C GLN A 178 -26.02 -1.79 -0.62
N PHE A 179 -24.98 -2.60 -0.79
CA PHE A 179 -24.40 -3.47 0.23
C PHE A 179 -25.35 -4.43 0.95
N GLY A 180 -26.59 -4.57 0.50
CA GLY A 180 -27.58 -5.46 1.13
C GLY A 180 -27.98 -5.08 2.57
N VAL A 181 -27.78 -3.82 2.97
CA VAL A 181 -28.13 -3.28 4.28
C VAL A 181 -29.31 -2.30 4.14
N PRO A 182 -30.14 -2.13 5.20
CA PRO A 182 -31.14 -1.05 5.22
C PRO A 182 -30.47 0.31 5.08
N LEU A 183 -31.04 1.17 4.26
CA LEU A 183 -30.59 2.54 4.02
C LEU A 183 -31.61 3.54 4.59
N TYR A 184 -31.10 4.69 5.02
CA TYR A 184 -31.88 5.78 5.58
C TYR A 184 -31.52 7.11 4.94
N PRO A 185 -32.41 8.10 4.90
CA PRO A 185 -32.05 9.46 4.51
C PRO A 185 -30.87 9.97 5.35
N GLY A 186 -29.85 10.51 4.68
CA GLY A 186 -28.58 10.90 5.29
C GLY A 186 -27.45 9.90 5.14
N ASP A 187 -27.73 8.67 4.69
CA ASP A 187 -26.68 7.71 4.34
C ASP A 187 -26.00 8.09 3.03
N ILE A 188 -24.78 7.58 2.84
CA ILE A 188 -23.99 7.89 1.65
C ILE A 188 -24.56 7.15 0.42
N LEU A 189 -24.95 7.92 -0.57
CA LEU A 189 -25.23 7.40 -1.92
C LEU A 189 -23.91 7.14 -2.64
N SER A 190 -23.61 5.88 -2.93
CA SER A 190 -22.36 5.47 -3.57
C SER A 190 -22.61 4.97 -4.99
N LEU A 191 -21.66 5.26 -5.89
CA LEU A 191 -21.64 4.66 -7.22
C LEU A 191 -21.16 3.20 -7.12
N ILE A 192 -22.12 2.26 -7.16
CA ILE A 192 -21.83 0.82 -7.04
C ILE A 192 -21.75 0.15 -8.41
N HIS A 193 -22.50 0.66 -9.39
CA HIS A 193 -22.51 0.16 -10.75
C HIS A 193 -21.95 1.19 -11.71
N ILE A 194 -20.85 0.81 -12.38
CA ILE A 194 -20.43 1.45 -13.60
C ILE A 194 -21.02 0.58 -14.71
N SER A 195 -22.11 1.03 -15.30
CA SER A 195 -22.67 0.41 -16.52
C SER A 195 -21.84 0.78 -17.73
#